data_a0c6f9ef696e050f8de1893bf931f414
#
_entry.id   a0c6f9ef696e050f8de1893bf931f414
#
_cell.length_a   1.000
_cell.length_b   1.000
_cell.length_c   1.000
_cell.angle_alpha   90.00
_cell.angle_beta   90.00
_cell.angle_gamma   90.00
#
_symmetry.space_group_name_H-M   'P 1'
#
loop_
_entity.id
_entity.type
_entity.pdbx_description
1 polymer ?
#
loop_
_entity_poly.entity_id
_entity_poly.type
_entity_poly.pdbx_seq_one_letter_code
_entity_poly.pdbx_strand_id
1 'polypeptide(L)'
;MSRLFKRLWPFGLGSEIVGVCQALTENPAAPMLAQQYAAIKRDLDDKGILFSFSGYLSEGILYSLGEALREKMALEEADGPTIRRVFSVFVEQMQNIIRYSAEKMSGRAGHPVELSAGMVTIGMEDGKVFIVCGNTVRNGDVPRLKQRLDHLKSLDRNGIKSYYREQLREDPDDGSRGATLGLIEIARRASDPIDYDFDAMDADRSFFCLKVRV
;
A
#
# COMPACT_ATOMS: atom_id res chain seq x y z
N MET A 1 22.36 20.99 -5.53
CA MET A 1 21.78 19.68 -5.84
C MET A 1 22.86 18.78 -6.42
N SER A 2 23.28 17.73 -5.71
CA SER A 2 24.41 16.90 -6.12
C SER A 2 24.08 16.06 -7.35
N ARG A 3 25.13 15.74 -8.15
CA ARG A 3 25.03 14.88 -9.36
C ARG A 3 24.43 13.49 -9.04
N LEU A 4 24.48 13.06 -7.79
CA LEU A 4 23.94 11.79 -7.30
C LEU A 4 22.41 11.81 -7.29
N PHE A 5 21.80 12.94 -6.88
CA PHE A 5 20.34 13.08 -6.80
C PHE A 5 19.66 13.03 -8.18
N LYS A 6 20.32 13.60 -9.22
CA LYS A 6 19.82 13.52 -10.60
C LYS A 6 19.89 12.10 -11.21
N ARG A 7 20.73 11.24 -10.67
CA ARG A 7 20.90 9.86 -11.15
C ARG A 7 19.88 8.89 -10.53
N LEU A 8 19.44 9.18 -9.30
CA LEU A 8 18.44 8.40 -8.56
C LEU A 8 17.00 8.86 -8.87
N TRP A 9 16.81 10.10 -9.35
CA TRP A 9 15.50 10.67 -9.65
C TRP A 9 15.51 11.36 -11.02
N PRO A 10 15.40 10.61 -12.12
CA PRO A 10 15.49 11.15 -13.48
C PRO A 10 14.25 11.98 -13.88
N PHE A 11 13.19 11.96 -13.09
CA PHE A 11 11.97 12.72 -13.33
C PHE A 11 12.12 14.08 -12.63
N GLY A 12 12.23 15.16 -13.42
CA GLY A 12 12.30 16.51 -12.90
C GLY A 12 11.13 16.79 -11.96
N LEU A 13 11.43 17.29 -10.77
CA LEU A 13 10.45 17.76 -9.79
C LEU A 13 9.58 18.84 -10.46
N GLY A 14 8.29 18.57 -10.63
CA GLY A 14 7.33 19.55 -11.11
C GLY A 14 7.26 20.74 -10.16
N SER A 15 6.81 21.89 -10.67
CA SER A 15 6.72 23.17 -9.98
C SER A 15 5.96 23.14 -8.64
N GLU A 16 5.14 22.13 -8.42
CA GLU A 16 4.36 21.95 -7.19
C GLU A 16 5.21 21.52 -5.98
N ILE A 17 6.29 20.76 -6.17
CA ILE A 17 7.19 20.39 -5.05
C ILE A 17 8.05 21.58 -4.62
N VAL A 18 8.32 22.52 -5.52
CA VAL A 18 9.02 23.76 -5.18
C VAL A 18 8.20 24.62 -4.23
N GLY A 19 6.86 24.66 -4.42
CA GLY A 19 5.96 25.39 -3.55
C GLY A 19 5.89 24.83 -2.12
N VAL A 20 5.91 23.50 -1.96
CA VAL A 20 5.94 22.86 -0.63
C VAL A 20 7.27 23.11 0.09
N CYS A 21 8.40 23.08 -0.63
CA CYS A 21 9.69 23.44 -0.04
C CYS A 21 9.79 24.92 0.36
N GLN A 22 9.18 25.83 -0.39
CA GLN A 22 9.17 27.25 -0.05
C GLN A 22 8.28 27.55 1.16
N ALA A 23 7.12 26.91 1.29
CA ALA A 23 6.24 27.08 2.46
C ALA A 23 6.89 26.62 3.78
N LEU A 24 7.85 25.69 3.72
CA LEU A 24 8.62 25.21 4.89
C LEU A 24 9.78 26.15 5.28
N THR A 25 10.18 27.09 4.40
CA THR A 25 11.31 28.01 4.66
C THR A 25 10.89 29.38 5.21
N GLU A 26 9.60 29.72 5.19
CA GLU A 26 9.12 31.05 5.56
C GLU A 26 8.51 31.15 6.98
N ASN A 27 8.52 30.05 7.78
CA ASN A 27 8.04 30.08 9.16
C ASN A 27 9.21 30.22 10.15
N PRO A 28 9.42 31.40 10.78
CA PRO A 28 10.53 31.63 11.71
C PRO A 28 10.46 30.83 13.02
N ALA A 29 9.38 30.08 13.24
CA ALA A 29 9.16 29.21 14.39
C ALA A 29 9.20 27.71 14.00
N ALA A 30 9.62 27.36 12.78
CA ALA A 30 9.71 25.96 12.36
C ALA A 30 10.74 25.22 13.25
N PRO A 31 10.39 24.07 13.84
CA PRO A 31 11.33 23.31 14.65
C PRO A 31 12.56 22.92 13.81
N MET A 32 13.74 22.87 14.47
CA MET A 32 14.96 22.49 13.77
C MET A 32 14.78 21.14 13.08
N LEU A 33 15.38 20.97 11.91
CA LEU A 33 15.26 19.77 11.06
C LEU A 33 15.36 18.45 11.87
N ALA A 34 16.36 18.34 12.75
CA ALA A 34 16.55 17.17 13.59
C ALA A 34 15.35 16.90 14.52
N GLN A 35 14.70 17.94 15.04
CA GLN A 35 13.54 17.83 15.92
C GLN A 35 12.30 17.29 15.18
N GLN A 36 12.06 17.76 13.96
CA GLN A 36 10.95 17.28 13.12
C GLN A 36 11.13 15.79 12.78
N TYR A 37 12.31 15.41 12.31
CA TYR A 37 12.56 14.02 11.92
C TYR A 37 12.68 13.08 13.12
N ALA A 38 13.16 13.55 14.28
CA ALA A 38 13.12 12.79 15.52
C ALA A 38 11.67 12.53 16.02
N ALA A 39 10.75 13.48 15.79
CA ALA A 39 9.35 13.26 16.10
C ALA A 39 8.74 12.19 15.19
N ILE A 40 8.94 12.29 13.86
CA ILE A 40 8.49 11.27 12.89
C ILE A 40 9.07 9.89 13.25
N LYS A 41 10.36 9.83 13.58
CA LYS A 41 10.98 8.56 13.97
C LYS A 41 10.33 7.95 15.20
N ARG A 42 10.06 8.75 16.24
CA ARG A 42 9.34 8.26 17.43
C ARG A 42 7.95 7.75 17.09
N ASP A 43 7.19 8.48 16.28
CA ASP A 43 5.86 8.06 15.85
C ASP A 43 5.88 6.72 15.09
N LEU A 44 6.92 6.47 14.29
CA LEU A 44 7.11 5.20 13.60
C LEU A 44 7.47 4.08 14.59
N ASP A 45 8.39 4.35 15.53
CA ASP A 45 8.80 3.39 16.56
C ASP A 45 7.61 3.03 17.47
N ASP A 46 6.85 4.01 17.95
CA ASP A 46 5.69 3.83 18.84
C ASP A 46 4.57 3.01 18.18
N LYS A 47 4.44 3.10 16.86
CA LYS A 47 3.49 2.31 16.07
C LYS A 47 4.06 0.96 15.61
N GLY A 48 5.28 0.61 16.01
CA GLY A 48 5.96 -0.61 15.61
C GLY A 48 6.23 -0.70 14.09
N ILE A 49 6.35 0.44 13.41
CA ILE A 49 6.54 0.46 11.95
C ILE A 49 7.99 0.13 11.62
N LEU A 50 8.18 -0.95 10.89
CA LEU A 50 9.48 -1.45 10.43
C LEU A 50 9.89 -0.88 9.07
N PHE A 51 8.87 -0.60 8.22
CA PHE A 51 9.06 -0.16 6.85
C PHE A 51 7.85 0.64 6.38
N SER A 52 8.07 1.75 5.70
CA SER A 52 7.01 2.53 5.07
C SER A 52 7.50 3.13 3.75
N PHE A 53 6.65 3.06 2.75
CA PHE A 53 6.86 3.69 1.44
C PHE A 53 5.59 4.46 1.05
N SER A 54 5.76 5.65 0.51
CA SER A 54 4.67 6.45 -0.06
C SER A 54 5.15 7.08 -1.37
N GLY A 55 4.34 6.98 -2.41
CA GLY A 55 4.66 7.56 -3.72
C GLY A 55 4.13 6.73 -4.88
N TYR A 56 4.66 6.99 -6.06
CA TYR A 56 4.28 6.28 -7.27
C TYR A 56 4.94 4.90 -7.33
N LEU A 57 4.15 3.90 -7.67
CA LEU A 57 4.50 2.48 -7.73
C LEU A 57 4.44 1.95 -9.15
N SER A 58 5.37 1.06 -9.47
CA SER A 58 5.41 0.24 -10.68
C SER A 58 5.77 -1.20 -10.29
N GLU A 59 5.65 -2.14 -11.21
CA GLU A 59 6.09 -3.53 -11.01
C GLU A 59 7.58 -3.62 -10.62
N GLY A 60 8.45 -2.76 -11.18
CA GLY A 60 9.87 -2.73 -10.82
C GLY A 60 10.11 -2.24 -9.39
N ILE A 61 9.34 -1.24 -8.93
CA ILE A 61 9.41 -0.76 -7.55
C ILE A 61 8.86 -1.82 -6.60
N LEU A 62 7.74 -2.48 -6.94
CA LEU A 62 7.19 -3.59 -6.18
C LEU A 62 8.25 -4.68 -5.95
N TYR A 63 8.97 -5.08 -6.99
CA TYR A 63 10.02 -6.08 -6.88
C TYR A 63 11.13 -5.64 -5.90
N SER A 64 11.64 -4.42 -6.05
CA SER A 64 12.71 -3.89 -5.19
C SER A 64 12.29 -3.76 -3.73
N LEU A 65 11.06 -3.30 -3.47
CA LEU A 65 10.50 -3.21 -2.12
C LEU A 65 10.28 -4.61 -1.52
N GLY A 66 9.90 -5.58 -2.34
CA GLY A 66 9.74 -6.97 -1.94
C GLY A 66 11.04 -7.62 -1.46
N GLU A 67 12.16 -7.36 -2.15
CA GLU A 67 13.48 -7.83 -1.72
C GLU A 67 13.90 -7.16 -0.39
N ALA A 68 13.73 -5.83 -0.28
CA ALA A 68 14.02 -5.12 0.97
C ALA A 68 13.17 -5.64 2.14
N LEU A 69 11.89 -5.96 1.90
CA LEU A 69 11.01 -6.56 2.90
C LEU A 69 11.52 -7.93 3.36
N ARG A 70 11.96 -8.79 2.44
CA ARG A 70 12.51 -10.11 2.80
C ARG A 70 13.74 -10.00 3.68
N GLU A 71 14.66 -9.11 3.34
CA GLU A 71 15.85 -8.85 4.14
C GLU A 71 15.47 -8.34 5.53
N LYS A 72 14.53 -7.39 5.62
CA LYS A 72 14.06 -6.86 6.90
C LYS A 72 13.41 -7.93 7.76
N MET A 73 12.53 -8.77 7.19
CA MET A 73 11.88 -9.87 7.92
C MET A 73 12.88 -10.91 8.43
N ALA A 74 13.95 -11.16 7.69
CA ALA A 74 15.03 -12.05 8.13
C ALA A 74 15.79 -11.48 9.33
N LEU A 75 16.00 -10.14 9.38
CA LEU A 75 16.60 -9.47 10.54
C LEU A 75 15.71 -9.50 11.79
N GLU A 76 14.39 -9.57 11.63
CA GLU A 76 13.43 -9.72 12.73
C GLU A 76 13.22 -11.19 13.14
N GLU A 77 14.08 -12.10 12.68
CA GLU A 77 14.05 -13.54 13.00
C GLU A 77 12.70 -14.23 12.70
N ALA A 78 11.91 -13.70 11.77
CA ALA A 78 10.65 -14.29 11.38
C ALA A 78 10.84 -15.67 10.73
N ASP A 79 9.96 -16.61 11.05
CA ASP A 79 10.03 -17.95 10.46
C ASP A 79 9.69 -17.95 8.95
N GLY A 80 10.19 -18.95 8.23
CA GLY A 80 10.00 -19.05 6.78
C GLY A 80 8.53 -19.10 6.34
N PRO A 81 7.62 -19.80 7.01
CA PRO A 81 6.17 -19.73 6.75
C PRO A 81 5.57 -18.33 6.90
N THR A 82 5.93 -17.60 7.95
CA THR A 82 5.49 -16.22 8.18
C THR A 82 6.01 -15.28 7.10
N ILE A 83 7.30 -15.35 6.76
CA ILE A 83 7.89 -14.56 5.66
C ILE A 83 7.12 -14.78 4.35
N ARG A 84 6.81 -16.04 4.00
CA ARG A 84 6.05 -16.35 2.77
C ARG A 84 4.63 -15.78 2.79
N ARG A 85 3.93 -15.83 3.93
CA ARG A 85 2.58 -15.26 4.08
C ARG A 85 2.61 -13.74 3.96
N VAL A 86 3.50 -13.08 4.70
CA VAL A 86 3.70 -11.62 4.66
C VAL A 86 4.00 -11.17 3.24
N PHE A 87 4.97 -11.82 2.58
CA PHE A 87 5.34 -11.48 1.21
C PHE A 87 4.18 -11.63 0.23
N SER A 88 3.40 -12.71 0.36
CA SER A 88 2.24 -12.91 -0.52
C SER A 88 1.17 -11.86 -0.33
N VAL A 89 0.83 -11.48 0.92
CA VAL A 89 -0.12 -10.40 1.20
C VAL A 89 0.41 -9.06 0.69
N PHE A 90 1.70 -8.79 0.89
CA PHE A 90 2.37 -7.59 0.37
C PHE A 90 2.23 -7.48 -1.15
N VAL A 91 2.56 -8.54 -1.90
CA VAL A 91 2.47 -8.54 -3.37
C VAL A 91 1.05 -8.28 -3.84
N GLU A 92 0.05 -8.96 -3.28
CA GLU A 92 -1.36 -8.77 -3.64
C GLU A 92 -1.84 -7.34 -3.35
N GLN A 93 -1.51 -6.78 -2.19
CA GLN A 93 -1.89 -5.42 -1.86
C GLN A 93 -1.21 -4.39 -2.78
N MET A 94 0.08 -4.55 -3.06
CA MET A 94 0.82 -3.67 -3.98
C MET A 94 0.28 -3.74 -5.41
N GLN A 95 -0.07 -4.94 -5.90
CA GLN A 95 -0.71 -5.11 -7.20
C GLN A 95 -2.10 -4.45 -7.24
N ASN A 96 -2.85 -4.48 -6.13
CA ASN A 96 -4.12 -3.76 -6.04
C ASN A 96 -3.93 -2.25 -6.17
N ILE A 97 -2.91 -1.66 -5.53
CA ILE A 97 -2.56 -0.24 -5.73
C ILE A 97 -2.23 0.04 -7.19
N ILE A 98 -1.33 -0.76 -7.79
CA ILE A 98 -0.88 -0.56 -9.18
C ILE A 98 -2.07 -0.62 -10.15
N ARG A 99 -3.02 -1.53 -9.94
CA ARG A 99 -4.17 -1.72 -10.85
C ARG A 99 -5.29 -0.72 -10.62
N TYR A 100 -5.61 -0.41 -9.36
CA TYR A 100 -6.88 0.22 -8.98
C TYR A 100 -6.75 1.62 -8.38
N SER A 101 -5.54 2.14 -8.14
CA SER A 101 -5.39 3.53 -7.73
C SER A 101 -5.99 4.48 -8.78
N ALA A 102 -6.78 5.44 -8.31
CA ALA A 102 -7.34 6.50 -9.16
C ALA A 102 -6.27 7.56 -9.54
N GLU A 103 -5.15 7.59 -8.81
CA GLU A 103 -4.02 8.48 -9.11
C GLU A 103 -2.99 7.73 -9.94
N LYS A 104 -3.04 7.99 -11.25
CA LYS A 104 -2.13 7.38 -12.21
C LYS A 104 -1.34 8.42 -12.98
N MET A 105 -0.10 8.11 -13.28
CA MET A 105 0.78 8.92 -14.10
C MET A 105 1.31 8.07 -15.25
N SER A 106 1.11 8.54 -16.48
CA SER A 106 1.70 7.91 -17.66
C SER A 106 3.18 8.26 -17.75
N GLY A 107 4.01 7.27 -18.02
CA GLY A 107 5.43 7.49 -18.29
C GLY A 107 5.65 8.41 -19.50
N ARG A 108 6.87 8.99 -19.61
CA ARG A 108 7.26 9.82 -20.76
C ARG A 108 7.16 9.03 -22.08
N ALA A 109 6.89 9.74 -23.17
CA ALA A 109 6.91 9.20 -24.52
C ALA A 109 8.19 8.38 -24.76
N GLY A 110 8.03 7.09 -25.09
CA GLY A 110 9.13 6.13 -25.25
C GLY A 110 9.31 5.12 -24.10
N HIS A 111 8.70 5.34 -22.92
CA HIS A 111 8.63 4.38 -21.83
C HIS A 111 7.21 4.36 -21.28
N PRO A 112 6.31 3.51 -21.80
CA PRO A 112 4.92 3.41 -21.35
C PRO A 112 4.85 2.62 -20.01
N VAL A 113 5.42 3.17 -18.95
CA VAL A 113 5.24 2.64 -17.59
C VAL A 113 4.12 3.42 -16.95
N GLU A 114 3.01 2.76 -16.69
CA GLU A 114 1.95 3.32 -15.86
C GLU A 114 2.39 3.28 -14.40
N LEU A 115 2.40 4.45 -13.76
CA LEU A 115 2.71 4.60 -12.35
C LEU A 115 1.43 4.88 -11.59
N SER A 116 1.25 4.25 -10.43
CA SER A 116 0.08 4.41 -9.57
C SER A 116 0.50 4.91 -8.20
N ALA A 117 -0.10 5.99 -7.72
CA ALA A 117 0.18 6.53 -6.40
C ALA A 117 -0.45 5.65 -5.30
N GLY A 118 0.28 5.47 -4.22
CA GLY A 118 -0.18 4.75 -3.04
C GLY A 118 0.87 4.70 -1.95
N MET A 119 0.50 4.04 -0.85
CA MET A 119 1.41 3.81 0.26
C MET A 119 1.34 2.36 0.73
N VAL A 120 2.44 1.90 1.30
CA VAL A 120 2.52 0.65 2.04
C VAL A 120 3.29 0.86 3.32
N THR A 121 2.78 0.32 4.42
CA THR A 121 3.42 0.34 5.72
C THR A 121 3.39 -1.05 6.31
N ILE A 122 4.51 -1.52 6.83
CA ILE A 122 4.67 -2.83 7.44
C ILE A 122 5.26 -2.64 8.82
N GLY A 123 4.71 -3.34 9.80
CA GLY A 123 5.16 -3.24 11.18
C GLY A 123 4.81 -4.47 12.00
N MET A 124 5.09 -4.37 13.29
CA MET A 124 4.75 -5.39 14.30
C MET A 124 3.75 -4.81 15.31
N GLU A 125 2.70 -5.56 15.62
CA GLU A 125 1.69 -5.23 16.62
C GLU A 125 1.28 -6.52 17.33
N ASP A 126 1.40 -6.57 18.65
CA ASP A 126 1.05 -7.74 19.48
C ASP A 126 1.71 -9.06 19.01
N GLY A 127 2.96 -8.98 18.58
CA GLY A 127 3.72 -10.13 18.08
C GLY A 127 3.32 -10.62 16.68
N LYS A 128 2.45 -9.91 15.99
CA LYS A 128 2.04 -10.20 14.60
C LYS A 128 2.56 -9.14 13.65
N VAL A 129 2.90 -9.56 12.44
CA VAL A 129 3.21 -8.62 11.37
C VAL A 129 1.92 -8.03 10.84
N PHE A 130 1.85 -6.71 10.71
CA PHE A 130 0.76 -6.06 10.00
C PHE A 130 1.26 -5.40 8.70
N ILE A 131 0.38 -5.37 7.72
CA ILE A 131 0.59 -4.68 6.45
C ILE A 131 -0.61 -3.75 6.24
N VAL A 132 -0.34 -2.46 6.06
CA VAL A 132 -1.33 -1.45 5.68
C VAL A 132 -0.99 -0.94 4.29
N CYS A 133 -1.93 -1.02 3.37
CA CYS A 133 -1.83 -0.37 2.08
C CYS A 133 -2.92 0.67 1.93
N GLY A 134 -2.59 1.79 1.30
CA GLY A 134 -3.53 2.86 1.03
C GLY A 134 -3.34 3.44 -0.35
N ASN A 135 -4.44 3.82 -0.99
CA ASN A 135 -4.45 4.50 -2.28
C ASN A 135 -5.75 5.27 -2.48
N THR A 136 -5.72 6.22 -3.37
CA THR A 136 -6.93 6.95 -3.79
C THR A 136 -7.79 6.07 -4.68
N VAL A 137 -9.11 6.05 -4.43
CA VAL A 137 -10.13 5.37 -5.22
C VAL A 137 -11.22 6.36 -5.64
N ARG A 138 -11.95 6.06 -6.70
CA ARG A 138 -13.10 6.87 -7.12
C ARG A 138 -14.29 6.61 -6.20
N ASN A 139 -15.03 7.66 -5.83
CA ASN A 139 -16.20 7.53 -4.96
C ASN A 139 -17.27 6.59 -5.54
N GLY A 140 -17.38 6.50 -6.88
CA GLY A 140 -18.27 5.56 -7.54
C GLY A 140 -17.92 4.07 -7.32
N ASP A 141 -16.66 3.74 -7.02
CA ASP A 141 -16.20 2.38 -6.77
C ASP A 141 -16.31 1.97 -5.29
N VAL A 142 -16.43 2.94 -4.38
CA VAL A 142 -16.47 2.71 -2.92
C VAL A 142 -17.58 1.76 -2.49
N PRO A 143 -18.86 1.90 -2.95
CA PRO A 143 -19.93 1.02 -2.50
C PRO A 143 -19.66 -0.45 -2.84
N ARG A 144 -19.18 -0.72 -4.06
CA ARG A 144 -18.86 -2.08 -4.52
C ARG A 144 -17.68 -2.67 -3.76
N LEU A 145 -16.62 -1.88 -3.54
CA LEU A 145 -15.46 -2.31 -2.79
C LEU A 145 -15.81 -2.60 -1.32
N LYS A 146 -16.58 -1.71 -0.69
CA LYS A 146 -17.08 -1.87 0.67
C LYS A 146 -17.91 -3.15 0.81
N GLN A 147 -18.86 -3.40 -0.08
CA GLN A 147 -19.68 -4.61 -0.06
C GLN A 147 -18.83 -5.88 -0.08
N ARG A 148 -17.79 -5.93 -0.92
CA ARG A 148 -16.88 -7.08 -1.01
C ARG A 148 -16.06 -7.27 0.27
N LEU A 149 -15.56 -6.18 0.84
CA LEU A 149 -14.76 -6.22 2.06
C LEU A 149 -15.63 -6.60 3.28
N ASP A 150 -16.85 -6.06 3.38
CA ASP A 150 -17.82 -6.44 4.42
C ASP A 150 -18.17 -7.93 4.33
N HIS A 151 -18.38 -8.44 3.12
CA HIS A 151 -18.63 -9.86 2.91
C HIS A 151 -17.44 -10.71 3.39
N LEU A 152 -16.21 -10.39 2.99
CA LEU A 152 -15.01 -11.09 3.44
C LEU A 152 -14.82 -11.04 4.95
N LYS A 153 -15.11 -9.89 5.57
CA LYS A 153 -15.01 -9.70 7.01
C LYS A 153 -16.05 -10.52 7.80
N SER A 154 -17.20 -10.82 7.18
CA SER A 154 -18.26 -11.64 7.80
C SER A 154 -18.00 -13.15 7.74
N LEU A 155 -17.07 -13.60 6.90
CA LEU A 155 -16.77 -15.02 6.69
C LEU A 155 -15.74 -15.52 7.74
N ASP A 156 -15.98 -16.74 8.22
CA ASP A 156 -14.95 -17.50 8.94
C ASP A 156 -13.92 -18.10 7.95
N ARG A 157 -12.89 -18.76 8.47
CA ARG A 157 -11.84 -19.38 7.65
C ARG A 157 -12.37 -20.40 6.64
N ASN A 158 -13.43 -21.12 6.96
CA ASN A 158 -14.03 -22.11 6.05
C ASN A 158 -14.89 -21.41 4.99
N GLY A 159 -15.62 -20.38 5.37
CA GLY A 159 -16.36 -19.51 4.46
C GLY A 159 -15.44 -18.86 3.41
N ILE A 160 -14.30 -18.30 3.82
CA ILE A 160 -13.32 -17.73 2.91
C ILE A 160 -12.79 -18.78 1.91
N LYS A 161 -12.49 -20.01 2.37
CA LYS A 161 -12.05 -21.10 1.48
C LYS A 161 -13.13 -21.52 0.49
N SER A 162 -14.38 -21.57 0.92
CA SER A 162 -15.53 -21.90 0.07
C SER A 162 -15.76 -20.82 -0.97
N TYR A 163 -15.76 -19.56 -0.54
CA TYR A 163 -15.92 -18.41 -1.42
C TYR A 163 -14.79 -18.30 -2.46
N TYR A 164 -13.54 -18.61 -2.09
CA TYR A 164 -12.44 -18.71 -3.04
C TYR A 164 -12.71 -19.74 -4.15
N ARG A 165 -13.18 -20.95 -3.79
CA ARG A 165 -13.47 -22.01 -4.76
C ARG A 165 -14.66 -21.64 -5.68
N GLU A 166 -15.65 -20.96 -5.17
CA GLU A 166 -16.80 -20.46 -5.91
C GLU A 166 -16.34 -19.45 -6.95
N GLN A 167 -15.59 -18.44 -6.53
CA GLN A 167 -15.07 -17.40 -7.41
C GLN A 167 -14.08 -17.92 -8.48
N LEU A 168 -13.41 -19.04 -8.21
CA LEU A 168 -12.59 -19.73 -9.23
C LEU A 168 -13.43 -20.42 -10.33
N ARG A 169 -14.66 -20.80 -10.04
CA ARG A 169 -15.55 -21.52 -10.97
C ARG A 169 -16.42 -20.59 -11.81
N GLU A 170 -16.65 -19.38 -11.34
CA GLU A 170 -17.43 -18.39 -12.09
C GLU A 170 -16.67 -17.95 -13.34
N ASP A 171 -17.37 -17.86 -14.48
CA ASP A 171 -16.80 -17.37 -15.73
C ASP A 171 -16.42 -15.88 -15.63
N PRO A 172 -15.32 -15.44 -16.26
CA PRO A 172 -14.83 -14.08 -16.12
C PRO A 172 -15.62 -13.13 -17.01
N ASP A 173 -16.68 -12.54 -16.48
CA ASP A 173 -17.55 -11.68 -17.30
C ASP A 173 -17.12 -10.21 -17.40
N ASP A 174 -16.18 -9.67 -16.61
CA ASP A 174 -15.82 -8.24 -16.73
C ASP A 174 -14.54 -7.75 -16.03
N GLY A 175 -13.43 -8.41 -16.14
CA GLY A 175 -12.13 -7.88 -15.64
C GLY A 175 -12.06 -7.64 -14.10
N SER A 176 -13.17 -7.74 -13.38
CA SER A 176 -13.26 -7.53 -11.92
C SER A 176 -12.83 -8.74 -11.10
N ARG A 177 -12.71 -9.91 -11.73
CA ARG A 177 -12.33 -11.19 -11.09
C ARG A 177 -10.97 -11.14 -10.42
N GLY A 178 -9.98 -10.55 -11.07
CA GLY A 178 -8.63 -10.41 -10.51
C GLY A 178 -8.61 -9.65 -9.19
N ALA A 179 -9.39 -8.56 -9.07
CA ALA A 179 -9.54 -7.81 -7.84
C ALA A 179 -10.20 -8.61 -6.73
N THR A 180 -11.26 -9.36 -7.06
CA THR A 180 -12.01 -10.17 -6.09
C THR A 180 -11.13 -11.31 -5.56
N LEU A 181 -10.46 -12.05 -6.43
CA LEU A 181 -9.57 -13.14 -6.05
C LEU A 181 -8.38 -12.65 -5.21
N GLY A 182 -7.79 -11.49 -5.55
CA GLY A 182 -6.71 -10.89 -4.76
C GLY A 182 -7.15 -10.55 -3.33
N LEU A 183 -8.32 -9.95 -3.15
CA LEU A 183 -8.87 -9.64 -1.82
C LEU A 183 -9.18 -10.92 -1.02
N ILE A 184 -9.72 -11.96 -1.67
CA ILE A 184 -9.97 -13.25 -1.00
C ILE A 184 -8.65 -13.90 -0.58
N GLU A 185 -7.63 -13.83 -1.42
CA GLU A 185 -6.31 -14.39 -1.14
C GLU A 185 -5.63 -13.68 0.04
N ILE A 186 -5.77 -12.35 0.12
CA ILE A 186 -5.35 -11.55 1.27
C ILE A 186 -6.06 -12.03 2.55
N ALA A 187 -7.40 -12.10 2.53
CA ALA A 187 -8.20 -12.52 3.67
C ALA A 187 -7.88 -13.96 4.11
N ARG A 188 -7.58 -14.85 3.17
CA ARG A 188 -7.21 -16.25 3.43
C ARG A 188 -5.89 -16.39 4.18
N ARG A 189 -4.94 -15.47 3.96
CA ARG A 189 -3.62 -15.45 4.60
C ARG A 189 -3.59 -14.69 5.90
N ALA A 190 -4.57 -13.85 6.15
CA ALA A 190 -4.69 -13.07 7.36
C ALA A 190 -4.85 -13.98 8.60
N SER A 191 -4.24 -13.60 9.71
CA SER A 191 -4.41 -14.26 11.02
C SER A 191 -5.70 -13.83 11.72
N ASP A 192 -6.14 -12.60 11.46
CA ASP A 192 -7.33 -11.95 12.00
C ASP A 192 -8.22 -11.44 10.85
N PRO A 193 -9.48 -11.08 11.11
CA PRO A 193 -10.31 -10.38 10.14
C PRO A 193 -9.60 -9.14 9.59
N ILE A 194 -9.74 -8.89 8.28
CA ILE A 194 -9.18 -7.71 7.65
C ILE A 194 -9.85 -6.44 8.19
N ASP A 195 -9.06 -5.37 8.35
CA ASP A 195 -9.58 -4.05 8.71
C ASP A 195 -9.42 -3.10 7.51
N TYR A 196 -10.43 -2.29 7.26
CA TYR A 196 -10.39 -1.33 6.17
C TYR A 196 -11.19 -0.07 6.52
N ASP A 197 -10.85 1.03 5.86
CA ASP A 197 -11.56 2.29 5.99
C ASP A 197 -11.47 3.13 4.71
N PHE A 198 -12.38 4.11 4.60
CA PHE A 198 -12.42 5.08 3.52
C PHE A 198 -12.55 6.48 4.11
N ASP A 199 -11.66 7.39 3.72
CA ASP A 199 -11.70 8.80 4.06
C ASP A 199 -12.01 9.63 2.80
N ALA A 200 -13.10 10.41 2.83
CA ALA A 200 -13.50 11.21 1.69
C ALA A 200 -12.54 12.40 1.50
N MET A 201 -11.86 12.44 0.37
CA MET A 201 -10.92 13.53 0.04
C MET A 201 -11.62 14.69 -0.65
N ASP A 202 -12.51 14.40 -1.60
CA ASP A 202 -13.27 15.38 -2.37
C ASP A 202 -14.58 14.74 -2.94
N ALA A 203 -15.27 15.45 -3.83
CA ALA A 203 -16.52 14.98 -4.42
C ALA A 203 -16.36 13.69 -5.25
N ASP A 204 -15.17 13.43 -5.79
CA ASP A 204 -14.91 12.35 -6.75
C ASP A 204 -14.04 11.24 -6.17
N ARG A 205 -13.30 11.50 -5.08
CA ARG A 205 -12.24 10.61 -4.60
C ARG A 205 -12.27 10.40 -3.09
N SER A 206 -11.95 9.20 -2.68
CA SER A 206 -11.70 8.80 -1.28
C SER A 206 -10.33 8.14 -1.16
N PHE A 207 -9.69 8.32 -0.01
CA PHE A 207 -8.52 7.54 0.37
C PHE A 207 -8.99 6.22 0.98
N PHE A 208 -8.55 5.12 0.41
CA PHE A 208 -8.86 3.77 0.88
C PHE A 208 -7.65 3.19 1.60
N CYS A 209 -7.88 2.60 2.77
CA CYS A 209 -6.89 1.85 3.53
C CYS A 209 -7.36 0.41 3.79
N LEU A 210 -6.43 -0.55 3.67
CA LEU A 210 -6.62 -1.96 4.03
C LEU A 210 -5.49 -2.41 4.94
N LYS A 211 -5.81 -2.83 6.16
CA LYS A 211 -4.88 -3.41 7.15
C LYS A 211 -5.10 -4.91 7.27
N VAL A 212 -4.00 -5.65 7.22
CA VAL A 212 -3.98 -7.11 7.34
C VAL A 212 -2.95 -7.51 8.38
N ARG A 213 -3.32 -8.38 9.32
CA ARG A 213 -2.38 -9.04 10.25
C ARG A 213 -2.07 -10.45 9.77
N VAL A 214 -0.80 -10.83 9.90
CA VAL A 214 -0.30 -12.12 9.42
C VAL A 214 0.36 -12.91 10.54
#